data_53f0a8dbea2e495bda8b0ac481d5548c
#
_entry.id   53f0a8dbea2e495bda8b0ac481d5548c
#
_cell.length_a   1.000
_cell.length_b   1.000
_cell.length_c   1.000
_cell.angle_alpha   90.00
_cell.angle_beta   90.00
_cell.angle_gamma   90.00
#
_symmetry.space_group_name_H-M   'P 1'
#
loop_
_entity.id
_entity.type
_entity.pdbx_description
1 polymer ?
#
loop_
_entity_poly.entity_id
_entity_poly.type
_entity_poly.pdbx_seq_one_letter_code
_entity_poly.pdbx_strand_id
1 'polypeptide(L)'
;MLALVPLSPISCVSMNNNKNKTTSSEGGPQYRCLSCGTSENMRRRKYCSVECRQRLRHNLNLRTGLLRALNTRYATFYFTETIIILDVLPYGSAELFSYIFPRTPGRKPVDEFCTMSNILGNAWWAERNRTNKRYRATSFILEKAKSKNADSAPIKPVAVKEPAKLKKSLMFLKLNKSDLNSPGLQRKIKSAYRKQAMRHHPDLGGDAAGVRKLHDAYKQILKWSDNPVFISRRGFPDKWFYDGSAVRWVQPAPGWIRF
;
A
#
# COMPACT_ATOMS: atom_id res chain seq x y z
N MET A 1 -44.15 -2.64 -8.19
CA MET A 1 -43.89 -2.98 -6.78
C MET A 1 -42.94 -4.14 -6.74
N LEU A 2 -41.65 -3.86 -6.56
CA LEU A 2 -40.62 -4.88 -6.34
C LEU A 2 -40.23 -4.79 -4.87
N ALA A 3 -40.59 -5.83 -4.13
CA ALA A 3 -40.31 -5.96 -2.70
C ALA A 3 -38.80 -5.99 -2.46
N LEU A 4 -38.32 -5.01 -1.70
CA LEU A 4 -36.97 -4.97 -1.16
C LEU A 4 -36.88 -5.97 0.00
N VAL A 5 -36.17 -7.07 -0.23
CA VAL A 5 -35.77 -8.01 0.82
C VAL A 5 -34.77 -7.29 1.74
N PRO A 6 -35.02 -7.18 3.03
CA PRO A 6 -34.04 -6.67 3.98
C PRO A 6 -32.89 -7.66 4.10
N LEU A 7 -31.68 -7.23 3.79
CA LEU A 7 -30.47 -7.99 4.06
C LEU A 7 -30.33 -8.16 5.58
N SER A 8 -30.60 -9.36 6.07
CA SER A 8 -30.35 -9.78 7.44
C SER A 8 -28.89 -9.52 7.83
N PRO A 9 -28.61 -9.12 9.08
CA PRO A 9 -27.25 -8.97 9.54
C PRO A 9 -26.57 -10.35 9.54
N ILE A 10 -25.63 -10.54 8.63
CA ILE A 10 -24.80 -11.75 8.62
C ILE A 10 -23.95 -11.69 9.88
N SER A 11 -24.31 -12.50 10.86
CA SER A 11 -23.55 -12.70 12.08
C SER A 11 -22.15 -13.23 11.74
N CYS A 12 -21.14 -12.47 12.15
CA CYS A 12 -19.76 -12.95 12.15
C CYS A 12 -19.67 -14.03 13.25
N VAL A 13 -19.78 -15.30 12.87
CA VAL A 13 -19.58 -16.43 13.79
C VAL A 13 -18.15 -16.41 14.30
N SER A 14 -18.00 -16.20 15.57
CA SER A 14 -16.75 -16.26 16.32
C SER A 14 -16.44 -17.72 16.63
N MET A 15 -15.46 -18.31 15.98
CA MET A 15 -14.88 -19.58 16.42
C MET A 15 -13.65 -19.29 17.28
N ASN A 16 -13.81 -19.45 18.58
CA ASN A 16 -12.71 -19.50 19.54
C ASN A 16 -11.96 -20.81 19.40
N ASN A 17 -10.67 -20.72 19.19
CA ASN A 17 -9.74 -21.79 19.56
C ASN A 17 -8.50 -21.19 20.21
N ASN A 18 -8.46 -21.41 21.51
CA ASN A 18 -7.42 -21.06 22.43
C ASN A 18 -6.32 -22.14 22.37
N LYS A 19 -5.07 -21.76 22.08
CA LYS A 19 -3.86 -22.49 22.55
C LYS A 19 -2.70 -21.53 22.71
N ASN A 20 -2.40 -21.25 23.97
CA ASN A 20 -1.19 -20.58 24.43
C ASN A 20 0.06 -21.39 24.08
N LYS A 21 1.08 -20.74 23.54
CA LYS A 21 2.48 -21.08 23.78
C LYS A 21 3.36 -19.84 23.60
N THR A 22 3.84 -19.36 24.72
CA THR A 22 4.86 -18.31 24.85
C THR A 22 6.23 -18.84 24.48
N THR A 23 6.94 -18.14 23.61
CA THR A 23 8.41 -18.10 23.60
C THR A 23 8.86 -16.71 23.16
N SER A 24 9.58 -16.08 24.07
CA SER A 24 10.29 -14.81 23.93
C SER A 24 11.49 -14.95 23.01
N SER A 25 11.69 -13.99 22.08
CA SER A 25 13.00 -13.72 21.50
C SER A 25 13.05 -12.31 20.90
N GLU A 26 14.12 -11.69 21.17
CA GLU A 26 14.66 -10.35 21.00
C GLU A 26 14.40 -9.63 19.66
N GLY A 27 14.15 -8.36 19.77
CA GLY A 27 14.53 -7.14 19.04
C GLY A 27 14.69 -7.12 17.51
N GLY A 28 13.80 -7.74 16.70
CA GLY A 28 13.71 -7.51 15.26
C GLY A 28 12.36 -6.87 14.87
N PRO A 29 12.20 -6.29 13.65
CA PRO A 29 10.93 -5.72 13.24
C PRO A 29 9.82 -6.77 13.34
N GLN A 30 8.89 -6.53 14.26
CA GLN A 30 7.81 -7.46 14.56
C GLN A 30 6.76 -7.41 13.45
N TYR A 31 6.80 -8.39 12.55
CA TYR A 31 5.81 -8.55 11.49
C TYR A 31 4.48 -9.01 12.07
N ARG A 32 3.39 -8.29 11.75
CA ARG A 32 2.03 -8.66 12.16
C ARG A 32 1.19 -9.07 10.97
N CYS A 33 0.33 -10.05 11.17
CA CYS A 33 -0.59 -10.52 10.13
C CYS A 33 -1.57 -9.41 9.72
N LEU A 34 -1.64 -9.08 8.44
CA LEU A 34 -2.53 -8.04 7.90
C LEU A 34 -4.04 -8.38 8.02
N SER A 35 -4.39 -9.60 8.42
CA SER A 35 -5.76 -10.04 8.60
C SER A 35 -6.16 -10.12 10.08
N CYS A 36 -5.39 -10.81 10.89
CA CYS A 36 -5.75 -11.07 12.29
C CYS A 36 -4.88 -10.33 13.32
N GLY A 37 -3.80 -9.65 12.88
CA GLY A 37 -2.93 -8.88 13.75
C GLY A 37 -1.93 -9.70 14.58
N THR A 38 -1.96 -11.05 14.53
CA THR A 38 -1.01 -11.88 15.27
C THR A 38 0.42 -11.72 14.76
N SER A 39 1.40 -11.84 15.65
CA SER A 39 2.82 -11.97 15.32
C SER A 39 3.26 -13.43 15.17
N GLU A 40 2.40 -14.40 15.55
CA GLU A 40 2.71 -15.82 15.46
C GLU A 40 2.75 -16.30 14.01
N ASN A 41 3.67 -17.23 13.71
CA ASN A 41 3.85 -17.83 12.38
C ASN A 41 4.11 -16.84 11.23
N MET A 42 4.51 -15.61 11.55
CA MET A 42 4.72 -14.57 10.53
C MET A 42 6.01 -14.72 9.77
N ARG A 43 7.12 -15.04 10.44
CA ARG A 43 8.46 -15.00 9.85
C ARG A 43 8.60 -13.71 9.00
N ARG A 44 8.84 -13.83 7.69
CA ARG A 44 8.84 -12.71 6.72
C ARG A 44 7.54 -12.64 5.89
N ARG A 45 6.46 -13.28 6.37
CA ARG A 45 5.17 -13.34 5.67
C ARG A 45 4.28 -12.15 6.06
N LYS A 46 3.28 -11.88 5.23
CA LYS A 46 2.27 -10.83 5.47
C LYS A 46 1.03 -11.39 6.18
N TYR A 47 0.84 -12.69 6.14
CA TYR A 47 -0.27 -13.42 6.75
C TYR A 47 0.27 -14.62 7.49
N CYS A 48 -0.30 -14.90 8.65
CA CYS A 48 0.06 -16.08 9.45
C CYS A 48 -0.37 -17.38 8.75
N SER A 49 -1.44 -17.35 7.94
CA SER A 49 -1.95 -18.49 7.20
C SER A 49 -2.61 -18.10 5.87
N VAL A 50 -2.91 -19.09 5.02
CA VAL A 50 -3.64 -18.92 3.76
C VAL A 50 -5.09 -18.50 4.04
N GLU A 51 -5.71 -19.06 5.07
CA GLU A 51 -7.08 -18.75 5.52
C GLU A 51 -7.20 -17.29 5.90
N CYS A 52 -6.24 -16.76 6.64
CA CYS A 52 -6.20 -15.34 7.00
C CYS A 52 -6.14 -14.43 5.77
N ARG A 53 -5.36 -14.80 4.77
CA ARG A 53 -5.30 -14.07 3.49
C ARG A 53 -6.62 -14.11 2.77
N GLN A 54 -7.24 -15.29 2.66
CA GLN A 54 -8.53 -15.48 1.97
C GLN A 54 -9.66 -14.76 2.70
N ARG A 55 -9.71 -14.86 4.04
CA ARG A 55 -10.72 -14.19 4.86
C ARG A 55 -10.70 -12.68 4.69
N LEU A 56 -9.53 -12.05 4.76
CA LEU A 56 -9.43 -10.61 4.55
C LEU A 56 -9.85 -10.22 3.13
N ARG A 57 -9.37 -10.93 2.12
CA ARG A 57 -9.75 -10.69 0.72
C ARG A 57 -11.27 -10.79 0.52
N HIS A 58 -11.90 -11.82 1.07
CA HIS A 58 -13.35 -12.01 0.98
C HIS A 58 -14.10 -10.83 1.61
N ASN A 59 -13.74 -10.44 2.84
CA ASN A 59 -14.38 -9.34 3.54
C ASN A 59 -14.20 -7.98 2.84
N LEU A 60 -13.02 -7.71 2.28
CA LEU A 60 -12.80 -6.50 1.48
C LEU A 60 -13.68 -6.48 0.24
N ASN A 61 -13.80 -7.61 -0.47
CA ASN A 61 -14.63 -7.72 -1.67
C ASN A 61 -16.12 -7.51 -1.37
N LEU A 62 -16.64 -8.10 -0.29
CA LEU A 62 -18.04 -7.91 0.12
C LEU A 62 -18.40 -6.43 0.38
N ARG A 63 -17.41 -5.63 0.78
CA ARG A 63 -17.63 -4.22 1.14
C ARG A 63 -17.23 -3.22 0.05
N THR A 64 -16.92 -3.71 -1.13
CA THR A 64 -16.66 -2.88 -2.31
C THR A 64 -17.85 -1.96 -2.65
N GLY A 65 -19.07 -2.36 -2.28
CA GLY A 65 -20.27 -1.56 -2.45
C GLY A 65 -20.19 -0.18 -1.80
N LEU A 66 -19.63 -0.08 -0.58
CA LEU A 66 -19.42 1.20 0.10
C LEU A 66 -18.49 2.13 -0.73
N LEU A 67 -17.37 1.61 -1.21
CA LEU A 67 -16.42 2.40 -2.00
C LEU A 67 -17.03 2.88 -3.33
N ARG A 68 -17.88 2.06 -3.95
CA ARG A 68 -18.65 2.47 -5.13
C ARG A 68 -19.67 3.54 -4.78
N ALA A 69 -20.34 3.42 -3.65
CA ALA A 69 -21.29 4.43 -3.17
C ALA A 69 -20.60 5.77 -2.90
N LEU A 70 -19.37 5.76 -2.40
CA LEU A 70 -18.53 6.94 -2.19
C LEU A 70 -17.84 7.47 -3.46
N ASN A 71 -18.14 6.90 -4.62
CA ASN A 71 -17.51 7.27 -5.90
C ASN A 71 -15.97 7.23 -5.84
N THR A 72 -15.42 6.18 -5.22
CA THR A 72 -14.00 6.07 -4.90
C THR A 72 -13.17 5.75 -6.13
N ARG A 73 -12.17 6.57 -6.42
CA ARG A 73 -11.13 6.31 -7.42
C ARG A 73 -10.05 5.38 -6.88
N TYR A 74 -9.53 5.70 -5.69
CA TYR A 74 -8.55 4.88 -4.99
C TYR A 74 -8.88 4.83 -3.50
N ALA A 75 -8.59 3.70 -2.86
CA ALA A 75 -8.61 3.60 -1.41
C ALA A 75 -7.48 2.71 -0.91
N THR A 76 -7.06 2.94 0.34
CA THR A 76 -6.15 2.03 1.05
C THR A 76 -6.73 1.66 2.39
N PHE A 77 -6.56 0.39 2.77
CA PHE A 77 -6.89 -0.11 4.09
C PHE A 77 -5.63 -0.61 4.79
N TYR A 78 -5.42 -0.14 6.00
CA TYR A 78 -4.32 -0.57 6.87
C TYR A 78 -4.70 -0.34 8.34
N PHE A 79 -3.87 -0.84 9.24
CA PHE A 79 -4.09 -0.71 10.67
C PHE A 79 -2.78 -0.59 11.42
N THR A 80 -2.86 0.03 12.59
CA THR A 80 -1.81 0.07 13.61
C THR A 80 -2.21 -0.79 14.81
N GLU A 81 -1.53 -0.66 15.92
CA GLU A 81 -1.91 -1.33 17.17
C GLU A 81 -3.24 -0.80 17.74
N THR A 82 -3.47 0.51 17.60
CA THR A 82 -4.56 1.23 18.26
C THR A 82 -5.69 1.66 17.34
N ILE A 83 -5.44 1.75 16.02
CA ILE A 83 -6.43 2.27 15.06
C ILE A 83 -6.46 1.45 13.77
N ILE A 84 -7.61 1.45 13.11
CA ILE A 84 -7.76 1.06 11.71
C ILE A 84 -8.05 2.30 10.87
N ILE A 85 -7.54 2.30 9.65
CA ILE A 85 -7.59 3.44 8.75
C ILE A 85 -8.06 2.97 7.38
N LEU A 86 -9.07 3.68 6.87
CA LEU A 86 -9.51 3.59 5.48
C LEU A 86 -9.35 4.95 4.83
N ASP A 87 -8.35 5.08 3.98
CA ASP A 87 -8.16 6.29 3.17
C ASP A 87 -8.90 6.15 1.84
N VAL A 88 -9.63 7.19 1.45
CA VAL A 88 -10.47 7.22 0.25
C VAL A 88 -10.18 8.47 -0.57
N LEU A 89 -9.91 8.30 -1.86
CA LEU A 89 -9.80 9.37 -2.84
C LEU A 89 -10.95 9.24 -3.85
N PRO A 90 -11.99 10.07 -3.79
CA PRO A 90 -13.09 10.05 -4.75
C PRO A 90 -12.66 10.48 -6.15
N TYR A 91 -13.44 10.10 -7.17
CA TYR A 91 -13.29 10.67 -8.50
C TYR A 91 -13.62 12.16 -8.48
N GLY A 92 -12.80 12.96 -9.18
CA GLY A 92 -12.99 14.40 -9.26
C GLY A 92 -12.53 15.19 -8.04
N SER A 93 -12.07 14.50 -6.98
CA SER A 93 -11.49 15.15 -5.80
C SER A 93 -9.97 15.10 -5.84
N ALA A 94 -9.32 16.17 -5.35
CA ALA A 94 -7.90 16.18 -5.00
C ALA A 94 -7.68 15.82 -3.51
N GLU A 95 -8.74 15.87 -2.70
CA GLU A 95 -8.70 15.64 -1.27
C GLU A 95 -8.77 14.15 -0.92
N LEU A 96 -7.97 13.77 0.06
CA LEU A 96 -7.94 12.45 0.63
C LEU A 96 -8.78 12.43 1.92
N PHE A 97 -9.78 11.58 1.95
CA PHE A 97 -10.67 11.39 3.09
C PHE A 97 -10.23 10.17 3.90
N SER A 98 -9.96 10.38 5.21
CA SER A 98 -9.49 9.31 6.09
C SER A 98 -10.52 9.00 7.16
N TYR A 99 -11.00 7.75 7.17
CA TYR A 99 -11.83 7.20 8.25
C TYR A 99 -10.93 6.47 9.22
N ILE A 100 -10.90 6.97 10.45
CA ILE A 100 -10.05 6.45 11.52
C ILE A 100 -10.95 5.93 12.63
N PHE A 101 -10.83 4.65 12.95
CA PHE A 101 -11.59 4.00 14.01
C PHE A 101 -10.65 3.41 15.05
N PRO A 102 -10.96 3.53 16.34
CA PRO A 102 -10.18 2.88 17.38
C PRO A 102 -10.33 1.37 17.27
N ARG A 103 -9.26 0.66 17.60
CA ARG A 103 -9.28 -0.79 17.71
C ARG A 103 -9.76 -1.23 19.09
N THR A 104 -10.52 -2.30 19.11
CA THR A 104 -10.95 -2.95 20.36
C THR A 104 -9.91 -4.02 20.72
N PRO A 105 -9.35 -4.01 21.94
CA PRO A 105 -8.42 -5.06 22.38
C PRO A 105 -9.02 -6.45 22.17
N GLY A 106 -8.19 -7.38 21.66
CA GLY A 106 -8.62 -8.76 21.37
C GLY A 106 -9.39 -8.96 20.07
N ARG A 107 -9.88 -7.91 19.41
CA ARG A 107 -10.54 -8.03 18.09
C ARG A 107 -9.54 -8.12 16.94
N LYS A 108 -9.92 -8.91 15.93
CA LYS A 108 -9.10 -9.04 14.71
C LYS A 108 -9.32 -7.82 13.80
N PRO A 109 -8.27 -7.25 13.18
CA PRO A 109 -8.41 -6.08 12.31
C PRO A 109 -9.42 -6.25 11.18
N VAL A 110 -9.57 -7.47 10.65
CA VAL A 110 -10.56 -7.77 9.62
C VAL A 110 -12.00 -7.61 10.11
N ASP A 111 -12.28 -8.00 11.35
CA ASP A 111 -13.63 -7.89 11.94
C ASP A 111 -13.95 -6.43 12.26
N GLU A 112 -12.95 -5.67 12.71
CA GLU A 112 -13.05 -4.22 12.92
C GLU A 112 -13.27 -3.46 11.61
N PHE A 113 -12.59 -3.84 10.52
CA PHE A 113 -12.88 -3.32 9.19
C PHE A 113 -14.31 -3.58 8.75
N CYS A 114 -14.85 -4.79 9.05
CA CYS A 114 -16.25 -5.11 8.80
C CYS A 114 -17.18 -4.18 9.57
N THR A 115 -16.91 -3.96 10.85
CA THR A 115 -17.70 -3.06 11.70
C THR A 115 -17.67 -1.63 11.17
N MET A 116 -16.47 -1.09 10.86
CA MET A 116 -16.32 0.24 10.28
C MET A 116 -17.11 0.38 8.98
N SER A 117 -16.98 -0.58 8.06
CA SER A 117 -17.68 -0.55 6.77
C SER A 117 -19.18 -0.62 6.91
N ASN A 118 -19.70 -1.38 7.90
CA ASN A 118 -21.12 -1.46 8.18
C ASN A 118 -21.64 -0.14 8.76
N ILE A 119 -20.91 0.49 9.69
CA ILE A 119 -21.27 1.80 10.25
C ILE A 119 -21.39 2.85 9.14
N LEU A 120 -20.37 2.96 8.28
CA LEU A 120 -20.36 3.92 7.18
C LEU A 120 -21.44 3.60 6.14
N GLY A 121 -21.63 2.31 5.82
CA GLY A 121 -22.66 1.87 4.88
C GLY A 121 -24.07 2.13 5.38
N ASN A 122 -24.37 1.83 6.64
CA ASN A 122 -25.68 2.10 7.25
C ASN A 122 -25.95 3.62 7.30
N ALA A 123 -24.97 4.43 7.66
CA ALA A 123 -25.10 5.88 7.66
C ALA A 123 -25.36 6.42 6.25
N TRP A 124 -24.68 5.88 5.22
CA TRP A 124 -24.94 6.24 3.84
C TRP A 124 -26.37 5.89 3.40
N TRP A 125 -26.85 4.69 3.73
CA TRP A 125 -28.21 4.26 3.41
C TRP A 125 -29.27 5.08 4.13
N ALA A 126 -29.07 5.38 5.41
CA ALA A 126 -29.98 6.24 6.18
C ALA A 126 -30.14 7.61 5.50
N GLU A 127 -29.01 8.24 5.14
CA GLU A 127 -29.03 9.54 4.48
C GLU A 127 -29.60 9.46 3.06
N ARG A 128 -29.31 8.38 2.33
CA ARG A 128 -29.89 8.11 1.02
C ARG A 128 -31.41 7.99 1.06
N ASN A 129 -31.93 7.29 2.06
CA ASN A 129 -33.38 7.14 2.26
C ASN A 129 -34.03 8.46 2.69
N ARG A 130 -33.36 9.22 3.56
CA ARG A 130 -33.86 10.53 4.03
C ARG A 130 -33.95 11.56 2.90
N THR A 131 -32.95 11.64 2.04
CA THR A 131 -32.82 12.69 1.02
C THR A 131 -33.30 12.26 -0.35
N ASN A 132 -33.47 10.97 -0.57
CA ASN A 132 -33.68 10.33 -1.88
C ASN A 132 -32.63 10.67 -2.95
N LYS A 133 -31.43 11.17 -2.52
CA LYS A 133 -30.35 11.61 -3.43
C LYS A 133 -29.02 10.95 -3.06
N ARG A 134 -28.44 10.18 -3.99
CA ARG A 134 -27.18 9.47 -3.78
C ARG A 134 -26.01 10.42 -3.50
N TYR A 135 -25.90 11.53 -4.24
CA TYR A 135 -24.80 12.46 -4.06
C TYR A 135 -24.79 13.11 -2.68
N ARG A 136 -25.98 13.41 -2.07
CA ARG A 136 -26.05 13.93 -0.71
C ARG A 136 -25.58 12.92 0.32
N ALA A 137 -25.97 11.66 0.18
CA ALA A 137 -25.49 10.60 1.06
C ALA A 137 -23.97 10.44 0.96
N THR A 138 -23.43 10.55 -0.25
CA THR A 138 -21.99 10.49 -0.47
C THR A 138 -21.27 11.66 0.18
N SER A 139 -21.70 12.91 -0.06
CA SER A 139 -21.13 14.10 0.57
C SER A 139 -21.20 14.04 2.09
N PHE A 140 -22.36 13.66 2.65
CA PHE A 140 -22.55 13.50 4.08
C PHE A 140 -21.55 12.52 4.73
N ILE A 141 -21.27 11.40 4.05
CA ILE A 141 -20.28 10.46 4.58
C ILE A 141 -18.85 11.00 4.42
N LEU A 142 -18.52 11.65 3.31
CA LEU A 142 -17.20 12.24 3.10
C LEU A 142 -16.91 13.35 4.12
N GLU A 143 -17.90 14.17 4.48
CA GLU A 143 -17.78 15.21 5.51
C GLU A 143 -17.47 14.66 6.90
N LYS A 144 -17.88 13.41 7.20
CA LYS A 144 -17.53 12.73 8.46
C LYS A 144 -16.10 12.23 8.52
N ALA A 145 -15.41 12.19 7.40
CA ALA A 145 -14.00 11.81 7.37
C ALA A 145 -13.13 12.96 7.88
N LYS A 146 -11.99 12.62 8.47
CA LYS A 146 -10.95 13.61 8.70
C LYS A 146 -10.33 13.97 7.34
N SER A 147 -10.65 15.16 6.84
CA SER A 147 -9.95 15.71 5.68
C SER A 147 -8.47 15.86 6.06
N LYS A 148 -7.61 15.18 5.34
CA LYS A 148 -6.22 15.53 5.31
C LYS A 148 -6.05 16.34 4.03
N ASN A 149 -5.61 17.58 4.12
CA ASN A 149 -5.01 18.31 3.00
C ASN A 149 -3.81 17.47 2.54
N ALA A 150 -4.06 16.50 1.71
CA ALA A 150 -3.15 15.42 1.55
C ALA A 150 -2.69 15.38 0.11
N ASP A 151 -1.41 15.49 0.00
CA ASP A 151 -0.69 14.86 -1.08
C ASP A 151 -1.29 13.46 -1.32
N SER A 152 -1.82 13.23 -2.51
CA SER A 152 -2.40 11.94 -2.91
C SER A 152 -1.32 10.84 -3.08
N ALA A 153 -0.06 11.15 -2.81
CA ALA A 153 1.07 10.22 -2.88
C ALA A 153 0.89 8.96 -2.00
N PRO A 154 0.35 9.04 -0.77
CA PRO A 154 0.15 7.86 0.07
C PRO A 154 -0.88 6.85 -0.47
N ILE A 155 -1.73 7.26 -1.41
CA ILE A 155 -2.79 6.41 -1.96
C ILE A 155 -2.54 5.98 -3.40
N LYS A 156 -1.57 6.59 -4.07
CA LYS A 156 -1.16 6.23 -5.43
C LYS A 156 0.18 5.50 -5.40
N PRO A 157 0.21 4.18 -5.54
CA PRO A 157 1.47 3.46 -5.56
C PRO A 157 2.22 3.78 -6.84
N VAL A 158 3.43 4.32 -6.70
CA VAL A 158 4.31 4.65 -7.81
C VAL A 158 5.55 3.78 -7.77
N ALA A 159 5.95 3.26 -8.91
CA ALA A 159 7.21 2.54 -9.07
C ALA A 159 8.00 3.10 -10.24
N VAL A 160 9.31 3.12 -10.07
CA VAL A 160 10.22 3.43 -11.15
C VAL A 160 10.22 2.28 -12.15
N LYS A 161 9.96 2.60 -13.43
CA LYS A 161 10.18 1.66 -14.53
C LYS A 161 11.65 1.72 -14.92
N GLU A 162 12.38 0.70 -14.54
CA GLU A 162 13.77 0.51 -14.92
C GLU A 162 13.82 -0.16 -16.30
N PRO A 163 14.37 0.49 -17.32
CA PRO A 163 14.65 -0.21 -18.58
C PRO A 163 15.62 -1.38 -18.33
N ALA A 164 15.39 -2.52 -18.98
CA ALA A 164 16.24 -3.70 -18.82
C ALA A 164 17.73 -3.42 -19.03
N LYS A 165 18.05 -2.47 -19.90
CA LYS A 165 19.42 -2.01 -20.19
C LYS A 165 20.09 -1.30 -19.01
N LEU A 166 19.33 -0.64 -18.12
CA LEU A 166 19.88 0.10 -16.97
C LEU A 166 20.30 -0.81 -15.81
N LYS A 167 19.80 -2.04 -15.75
CA LYS A 167 20.15 -2.96 -14.66
C LYS A 167 21.68 -3.19 -14.55
N LYS A 168 22.35 -3.38 -15.71
CA LYS A 168 23.82 -3.50 -15.75
C LYS A 168 24.51 -2.22 -15.31
N SER A 169 24.01 -1.06 -15.74
CA SER A 169 24.58 0.25 -15.41
C SER A 169 24.44 0.58 -13.91
N LEU A 170 23.32 0.23 -13.28
CA LEU A 170 23.15 0.33 -11.83
C LEU A 170 24.14 -0.54 -11.06
N MET A 171 24.38 -1.77 -11.53
CA MET A 171 25.38 -2.66 -10.92
C MET A 171 26.79 -2.09 -11.00
N PHE A 172 27.20 -1.55 -12.15
CA PHE A 172 28.51 -0.91 -12.32
C PHE A 172 28.70 0.30 -11.40
N LEU A 173 27.67 1.11 -11.23
CA LEU A 173 27.70 2.26 -10.32
C LEU A 173 27.44 1.90 -8.85
N LYS A 174 27.12 0.63 -8.54
CA LYS A 174 26.70 0.17 -7.21
C LYS A 174 25.52 0.99 -6.63
N LEU A 175 24.60 1.39 -7.51
CA LEU A 175 23.36 2.07 -7.13
C LEU A 175 22.24 1.05 -6.97
N ASN A 176 21.43 1.26 -5.92
CA ASN A 176 20.23 0.47 -5.68
C ASN A 176 19.04 1.04 -6.47
N LYS A 177 18.07 0.20 -6.74
CA LYS A 177 16.82 0.61 -7.40
C LYS A 177 16.06 1.66 -6.58
N SER A 178 16.15 1.61 -5.25
CA SER A 178 15.55 2.59 -4.34
C SER A 178 16.15 4.00 -4.51
N ASP A 179 17.42 4.10 -4.92
CA ASP A 179 18.09 5.37 -5.14
C ASP A 179 17.49 6.14 -6.32
N LEU A 180 16.93 5.42 -7.30
CA LEU A 180 16.31 6.02 -8.50
C LEU A 180 15.10 6.91 -8.19
N ASN A 181 14.46 6.71 -7.03
CA ASN A 181 13.30 7.49 -6.60
C ASN A 181 13.64 8.53 -5.51
N SER A 182 14.93 8.79 -5.30
CA SER A 182 15.35 9.71 -4.23
C SER A 182 15.47 11.15 -4.72
N PRO A 183 15.13 12.13 -3.88
CA PRO A 183 15.44 13.53 -4.16
C PRO A 183 16.95 13.68 -4.31
N GLY A 184 17.37 14.40 -5.34
CA GLY A 184 18.81 14.60 -5.63
C GLY A 184 19.48 13.42 -6.35
N LEU A 185 18.73 12.61 -7.10
CA LEU A 185 19.21 11.48 -7.87
C LEU A 185 20.50 11.79 -8.67
N GLN A 186 20.55 12.92 -9.38
CA GLN A 186 21.73 13.29 -10.16
C GLN A 186 22.99 13.45 -9.31
N ARG A 187 22.86 14.02 -8.09
CA ARG A 187 23.99 14.12 -7.15
C ARG A 187 24.48 12.74 -6.71
N LYS A 188 23.53 11.82 -6.43
CA LYS A 188 23.88 10.44 -6.08
C LYS A 188 24.58 9.71 -7.23
N ILE A 189 24.11 9.87 -8.46
CA ILE A 189 24.75 9.29 -9.66
C ILE A 189 26.18 9.80 -9.81
N LYS A 190 26.39 11.13 -9.71
CA LYS A 190 27.72 11.74 -9.80
C LYS A 190 28.65 11.25 -8.70
N SER A 191 28.17 11.15 -7.47
CA SER A 191 28.93 10.65 -6.32
C SER A 191 29.32 9.18 -6.50
N ALA A 192 28.36 8.34 -6.92
CA ALA A 192 28.59 6.92 -7.19
C ALA A 192 29.64 6.72 -8.32
N TYR A 193 29.53 7.50 -9.38
CA TYR A 193 30.52 7.47 -10.47
C TYR A 193 31.93 7.82 -9.98
N ARG A 194 32.11 8.93 -9.25
CA ARG A 194 33.42 9.31 -8.70
C ARG A 194 34.04 8.21 -7.84
N LYS A 195 33.22 7.63 -6.96
CA LYS A 195 33.66 6.55 -6.07
C LYS A 195 34.09 5.29 -6.82
N GLN A 196 33.40 4.93 -7.90
CA GLN A 196 33.79 3.79 -8.73
C GLN A 196 34.94 4.12 -9.66
N ALA A 197 35.02 5.35 -10.20
CA ALA A 197 36.15 5.80 -11.05
C ALA A 197 37.49 5.75 -10.32
N MET A 198 37.53 6.18 -9.05
CA MET A 198 38.72 6.06 -8.20
C MET A 198 39.16 4.59 -8.02
N ARG A 199 38.21 3.66 -7.87
CA ARG A 199 38.50 2.22 -7.66
C ARG A 199 39.02 1.52 -8.91
N HIS A 200 38.65 2.01 -10.09
CA HIS A 200 39.02 1.43 -11.37
C HIS A 200 40.08 2.27 -12.12
N HIS A 201 40.71 3.22 -11.41
CA HIS A 201 41.73 4.09 -12.04
C HIS A 201 42.96 3.28 -12.44
N PRO A 202 43.50 3.50 -13.64
CA PRO A 202 44.71 2.78 -14.12
C PRO A 202 45.89 2.89 -13.17
N ASP A 203 46.12 4.07 -12.58
CA ASP A 203 47.22 4.31 -11.64
C ASP A 203 47.08 3.51 -10.31
N LEU A 204 45.89 3.00 -10.02
CA LEU A 204 45.62 2.14 -8.86
C LEU A 204 45.46 0.67 -9.24
N GLY A 205 45.97 0.27 -10.40
CA GLY A 205 45.90 -1.10 -10.92
C GLY A 205 44.54 -1.48 -11.53
N GLY A 206 43.73 -0.49 -11.90
CA GLY A 206 42.43 -0.71 -12.54
C GLY A 206 42.55 -0.97 -14.04
N ASP A 207 41.53 -1.58 -14.62
CA ASP A 207 41.43 -1.92 -16.04
C ASP A 207 40.76 -0.78 -16.84
N ALA A 208 41.43 -0.36 -17.93
CA ALA A 208 40.94 0.67 -18.87
C ALA A 208 39.57 0.28 -19.49
N ALA A 209 39.32 -1.00 -19.72
CA ALA A 209 38.01 -1.48 -20.21
C ALA A 209 36.91 -1.33 -19.15
N GLY A 210 37.23 -1.53 -17.87
CA GLY A 210 36.34 -1.29 -16.73
C GLY A 210 35.96 0.19 -16.63
N VAL A 211 36.91 1.11 -16.80
CA VAL A 211 36.67 2.56 -16.80
C VAL A 211 35.71 2.98 -17.93
N ARG A 212 35.89 2.45 -19.13
CA ARG A 212 34.99 2.72 -20.28
C ARG A 212 33.54 2.24 -19.97
N LYS A 213 33.39 1.00 -19.50
CA LYS A 213 32.08 0.44 -19.11
C LYS A 213 31.41 1.27 -18.00
N LEU A 214 32.18 1.74 -17.03
CA LEU A 214 31.70 2.60 -15.96
C LEU A 214 31.23 3.96 -16.50
N HIS A 215 31.97 4.54 -17.45
CA HIS A 215 31.61 5.82 -18.08
C HIS A 215 30.32 5.70 -18.91
N ASP A 216 30.18 4.61 -19.67
CA ASP A 216 28.94 4.34 -20.41
C ASP A 216 27.75 4.12 -19.50
N ALA A 217 27.95 3.39 -18.40
CA ALA A 217 26.93 3.21 -17.38
C ALA A 217 26.49 4.54 -16.76
N TYR A 218 27.44 5.42 -16.46
CA TYR A 218 27.18 6.76 -15.94
C TYR A 218 26.36 7.59 -16.93
N LYS A 219 26.74 7.66 -18.20
CA LYS A 219 26.02 8.40 -19.25
C LYS A 219 24.59 7.88 -19.41
N GLN A 220 24.40 6.57 -19.41
CA GLN A 220 23.08 5.95 -19.58
C GLN A 220 22.14 6.30 -18.42
N ILE A 221 22.63 6.22 -17.18
CA ILE A 221 21.79 6.52 -16.00
C ILE A 221 21.54 8.02 -15.91
N LEU A 222 22.52 8.85 -16.21
CA LEU A 222 22.34 10.30 -16.21
C LEU A 222 21.28 10.73 -17.24
N LYS A 223 21.38 10.24 -18.48
CA LYS A 223 20.36 10.49 -19.53
C LYS A 223 18.96 10.03 -19.12
N TRP A 224 18.85 8.88 -18.43
CA TRP A 224 17.56 8.41 -17.91
C TRP A 224 17.04 9.33 -16.78
N SER A 225 17.94 9.87 -15.94
CA SER A 225 17.57 10.73 -14.82
C SER A 225 17.03 12.11 -15.24
N ASP A 226 17.31 12.55 -16.47
CA ASP A 226 16.78 13.82 -17.00
C ASP A 226 15.26 13.73 -17.27
N ASN A 227 14.78 12.53 -17.63
CA ASN A 227 13.35 12.27 -17.82
C ASN A 227 13.00 10.84 -17.31
N PRO A 228 12.95 10.66 -15.99
CA PRO A 228 12.70 9.34 -15.40
C PRO A 228 11.25 8.88 -15.65
N VAL A 229 11.11 7.62 -16.09
CA VAL A 229 9.79 7.02 -16.32
C VAL A 229 9.31 6.32 -15.06
N PHE A 230 8.23 6.83 -14.48
CA PHE A 230 7.54 6.21 -13.36
C PHE A 230 6.26 5.53 -13.83
N ILE A 231 5.99 4.36 -13.26
CA ILE A 231 4.72 3.65 -13.49
C ILE A 231 3.97 3.51 -12.17
N SER A 232 2.67 3.71 -12.23
CA SER A 232 1.80 3.35 -11.11
C SER A 232 1.88 1.84 -10.90
N ARG A 233 2.20 1.42 -9.69
CA ARG A 233 2.02 0.03 -9.27
C ARG A 233 0.62 -0.15 -8.75
N ARG A 234 0.04 -1.31 -9.06
CA ARG A 234 -1.16 -1.75 -8.38
C ARG A 234 -0.76 -2.38 -7.05
N GLY A 235 -0.85 -1.62 -5.97
CA GLY A 235 -0.65 -2.09 -4.61
C GLY A 235 0.53 -1.47 -3.87
N PHE A 236 0.49 -1.63 -2.56
CA PHE A 236 1.49 -1.19 -1.59
C PHE A 236 2.12 -2.41 -0.91
N PRO A 237 3.29 -2.28 -0.27
CA PRO A 237 3.92 -3.40 0.43
C PRO A 237 3.18 -3.81 1.71
N ASP A 238 2.53 -2.86 2.38
CA ASP A 238 1.97 -2.99 3.73
C ASP A 238 0.47 -2.73 3.82
N LYS A 239 -0.17 -2.30 2.72
CA LYS A 239 -1.58 -1.89 2.69
C LYS A 239 -2.34 -2.62 1.60
N TRP A 240 -3.63 -2.88 1.85
CA TRP A 240 -4.56 -3.21 0.81
C TRP A 240 -4.91 -1.97 0.01
N PHE A 241 -4.97 -2.10 -1.29
CA PHE A 241 -5.23 -1.02 -2.23
C PHE A 241 -6.47 -1.32 -3.06
N TYR A 242 -7.42 -0.40 -3.10
CA TYR A 242 -8.59 -0.47 -3.95
C TYR A 242 -8.37 0.35 -5.23
N ASP A 243 -8.58 -0.29 -6.36
CA ASP A 243 -8.56 0.33 -7.69
C ASP A 243 -10.01 0.49 -8.18
N GLY A 244 -10.52 1.72 -8.17
CA GLY A 244 -11.89 2.03 -8.56
C GLY A 244 -12.16 1.80 -10.05
N SER A 245 -11.15 1.94 -10.92
CA SER A 245 -11.30 1.66 -12.36
C SER A 245 -11.50 0.17 -12.64
N ALA A 246 -10.84 -0.69 -11.87
CA ALA A 246 -10.96 -2.14 -11.95
C ALA A 246 -11.98 -2.72 -10.96
N VAL A 247 -12.57 -1.89 -10.11
CA VAL A 247 -13.56 -2.24 -9.05
C VAL A 247 -13.08 -3.42 -8.20
N ARG A 248 -11.81 -3.41 -7.82
CA ARG A 248 -11.21 -4.53 -7.08
C ARG A 248 -10.18 -4.10 -6.07
N TRP A 249 -10.03 -4.92 -5.04
CA TRP A 249 -8.94 -4.81 -4.10
C TRP A 249 -7.69 -5.54 -4.60
N VAL A 250 -6.56 -4.88 -4.48
CA VAL A 250 -5.24 -5.40 -4.81
C VAL A 250 -4.53 -5.74 -3.51
N GLN A 251 -3.98 -6.93 -3.43
CA GLN A 251 -3.23 -7.37 -2.27
C GLN A 251 -1.93 -6.56 -2.13
N PRO A 252 -1.43 -6.40 -0.90
CA PRO A 252 -0.11 -5.85 -0.69
C PRO A 252 0.92 -6.58 -1.55
N ALA A 253 1.61 -5.85 -2.40
CA ALA A 253 2.71 -6.41 -3.17
C ALA A 253 3.84 -6.87 -2.24
N PRO A 254 4.62 -7.91 -2.57
CA PRO A 254 5.82 -8.24 -1.81
C PRO A 254 6.68 -6.98 -1.75
N GLY A 255 6.96 -6.51 -0.54
CA GLY A 255 7.91 -5.43 -0.36
C GLY A 255 9.21 -5.84 -1.04
N TRP A 256 9.84 -4.93 -1.76
CA TRP A 256 11.22 -5.13 -2.15
C TRP A 256 11.97 -5.35 -0.86
N ILE A 257 12.61 -6.52 -0.75
CA ILE A 257 13.46 -6.83 0.38
C ILE A 257 14.49 -5.70 0.42
N ARG A 258 14.45 -4.87 1.45
CA ARG A 258 15.57 -4.02 1.78
C ARG A 258 16.67 -4.96 2.22
N PHE A 259 17.66 -5.10 1.40
CA PHE A 259 18.93 -5.72 1.79
C PHE A 259 19.71 -4.73 2.64
#